data_f6e580ecc499e81b5ee27f9b6d5d7301
#
_entry.id   f6e580ecc499e81b5ee27f9b6d5d7301
#
_cell.length_a   1.000
_cell.length_b   1.000
_cell.length_c   1.000
_cell.angle_alpha   90.00
_cell.angle_beta   90.00
_cell.angle_gamma   90.00
#
_symmetry.space_group_name_H-M   'P 1'
#
loop_
_entity.id
_entity.type
_entity.pdbx_description
1 polymer ?
#
loop_
_entity_poly.entity_id
_entity_poly.type
_entity_poly.pdbx_seq_one_letter_code
_entity_poly.pdbx_strand_id
1 'polypeptide(L)'
;MIKLVKLLTEIENKAKVIIMAGGAGAGKSTLINKFKSSVPDFELINPDKYVEDEDHPFHNNLARASAQVDDKDVPQAMSGKKNFIWDTTASNANKLFGGTYRRKEVEGILKHPAYDTLMVMVYAHPIVSFLRNFNRERKVPKIGVLNTWNNVYGNINRYKSELGDNLVLYQSDAGDLQDEVDKFNSAASQSKLKEYFEDLIAQDPNKYASTFRKSDKGLSPEELAKKEKQREKSKEQFNNQIQQLEDQFSTIQSQIDELGASDEEVISKVKSFAN
;
A
#
# COMPACT_ATOMS: atom_id res chain seq x y z
N MET A 1 2.71 -42.85 -24.62
CA MET A 1 1.65 -42.71 -23.61
C MET A 1 2.15 -42.06 -22.29
N ILE A 2 3.31 -42.47 -21.73
CA ILE A 2 3.87 -41.93 -20.47
C ILE A 2 4.20 -40.41 -20.53
N LYS A 3 4.65 -39.88 -21.70
CA LYS A 3 4.92 -38.43 -21.85
C LYS A 3 3.65 -37.56 -21.85
N LEU A 4 2.53 -38.07 -22.37
CA LEU A 4 1.26 -37.33 -22.41
C LEU A 4 0.59 -37.30 -21.05
N VAL A 5 0.64 -38.40 -20.30
CA VAL A 5 0.16 -38.47 -18.91
C VAL A 5 0.99 -37.53 -17.98
N LYS A 6 2.32 -37.46 -18.19
CA LYS A 6 3.17 -36.53 -17.48
C LYS A 6 2.89 -35.08 -17.83
N LEU A 7 2.58 -34.77 -19.09
CA LEU A 7 2.15 -33.42 -19.51
C LEU A 7 0.75 -33.06 -19.00
N LEU A 8 -0.15 -34.02 -18.85
CA LEU A 8 -1.51 -33.82 -18.33
C LEU A 8 -1.53 -33.75 -16.77
N THR A 9 -0.55 -34.36 -16.09
CA THR A 9 -0.38 -34.24 -14.64
C THR A 9 0.45 -33.02 -14.27
N GLU A 10 1.15 -32.39 -15.20
CA GLU A 10 1.84 -31.09 -15.04
C GLU A 10 0.95 -29.86 -15.24
N ILE A 11 -0.37 -30.03 -15.45
CA ILE A 11 -1.34 -29.01 -15.01
C ILE A 11 -1.41 -29.13 -13.47
N GLU A 12 -0.27 -28.94 -12.82
CA GLU A 12 -0.26 -28.73 -11.36
C GLU A 12 -1.20 -27.56 -11.10
N ASN A 13 -2.25 -27.80 -10.32
CA ASN A 13 -3.09 -26.72 -9.81
C ASN A 13 -2.16 -25.73 -9.08
N LYS A 14 -1.83 -24.65 -9.76
CA LYS A 14 -1.03 -23.60 -9.17
C LYS A 14 -1.75 -23.07 -7.94
N ALA A 15 -1.00 -22.79 -6.92
CA ALA A 15 -1.54 -22.06 -5.80
C ALA A 15 -1.91 -20.63 -6.24
N LYS A 16 -2.82 -20.01 -5.54
CA LYS A 16 -3.38 -18.71 -5.91
C LYS A 16 -3.02 -17.64 -4.86
N VAL A 17 -2.64 -16.47 -5.33
CA VAL A 17 -2.42 -15.32 -4.45
C VAL A 17 -3.23 -14.11 -4.91
N ILE A 18 -3.91 -13.49 -3.96
CA ILE A 18 -4.58 -12.20 -4.14
C ILE A 18 -3.73 -11.14 -3.44
N ILE A 19 -3.13 -10.23 -4.21
CA ILE A 19 -2.34 -9.13 -3.67
C ILE A 19 -3.24 -7.92 -3.52
N MET A 20 -3.46 -7.49 -2.28
CA MET A 20 -4.15 -6.24 -1.96
C MET A 20 -3.12 -5.13 -1.92
N ALA A 21 -3.06 -4.32 -2.98
CA ALA A 21 -2.15 -3.19 -3.11
C ALA A 21 -2.85 -1.88 -2.76
N GLY A 22 -2.11 -0.91 -2.22
CA GLY A 22 -2.66 0.42 -1.92
C GLY A 22 -1.96 1.10 -0.77
N GLY A 23 -1.92 2.43 -0.79
CA GLY A 23 -1.29 3.27 0.23
C GLY A 23 -1.96 3.19 1.60
N ALA A 24 -1.35 3.86 2.59
CA ALA A 24 -1.99 4.04 3.89
C ALA A 24 -3.28 4.86 3.72
N GLY A 25 -4.38 4.41 4.31
CA GLY A 25 -5.69 5.08 4.20
C GLY A 25 -6.47 4.78 2.91
N ALA A 26 -5.96 3.93 2.02
CA ALA A 26 -6.63 3.60 0.75
C ALA A 26 -7.91 2.77 0.91
N GLY A 27 -8.15 2.10 2.04
CA GLY A 27 -9.37 1.32 2.26
C GLY A 27 -9.24 -0.18 1.98
N LYS A 28 -8.01 -0.72 1.86
CA LYS A 28 -7.75 -2.14 1.60
C LYS A 28 -8.49 -3.09 2.54
N SER A 29 -8.38 -2.87 3.85
CA SER A 29 -9.02 -3.74 4.87
C SER A 29 -10.53 -3.73 4.75
N THR A 30 -11.15 -2.59 4.40
CA THR A 30 -12.58 -2.48 4.14
C THR A 30 -12.98 -3.36 2.95
N LEU A 31 -12.22 -3.31 1.85
CA LEU A 31 -12.50 -4.13 0.68
C LEU A 31 -12.26 -5.63 0.94
N ILE A 32 -11.17 -5.99 1.64
CA ILE A 32 -10.92 -7.38 2.04
C ILE A 32 -12.11 -7.95 2.81
N ASN A 33 -12.66 -7.21 3.77
CA ASN A 33 -13.80 -7.64 4.57
C ASN A 33 -15.05 -7.91 3.72
N LYS A 34 -15.23 -7.21 2.58
CA LYS A 34 -16.37 -7.43 1.68
C LYS A 34 -16.30 -8.77 0.94
N PHE A 35 -15.10 -9.28 0.62
CA PHE A 35 -14.97 -10.50 -0.19
C PHE A 35 -14.34 -11.70 0.54
N LYS A 36 -13.71 -11.53 1.70
CA LYS A 36 -12.97 -12.61 2.37
C LYS A 36 -13.78 -13.87 2.62
N SER A 37 -15.07 -13.71 2.98
CA SER A 37 -15.98 -14.85 3.14
C SER A 37 -16.23 -15.66 1.86
N SER A 38 -15.96 -15.07 0.71
CA SER A 38 -16.08 -15.73 -0.62
C SER A 38 -14.87 -16.57 -1.00
N VAL A 39 -13.77 -16.45 -0.27
CA VAL A 39 -12.51 -17.18 -0.47
C VAL A 39 -12.01 -17.75 0.86
N PRO A 40 -12.77 -18.68 1.49
CA PRO A 40 -12.51 -19.18 2.84
C PRO A 40 -11.15 -19.89 2.96
N ASP A 41 -10.68 -20.51 1.88
CA ASP A 41 -9.43 -21.27 1.83
C ASP A 41 -8.17 -20.39 1.68
N PHE A 42 -8.34 -19.06 1.57
CA PHE A 42 -7.22 -18.14 1.48
C PHE A 42 -6.81 -17.62 2.86
N GLU A 43 -5.57 -17.86 3.25
CA GLU A 43 -5.00 -17.29 4.49
C GLU A 43 -4.76 -15.78 4.28
N LEU A 44 -5.19 -14.94 5.23
CA LEU A 44 -4.86 -13.51 5.20
C LEU A 44 -3.50 -13.27 5.84
N ILE A 45 -2.55 -12.79 5.04
CA ILE A 45 -1.21 -12.37 5.48
C ILE A 45 -1.18 -10.85 5.52
N ASN A 46 -1.16 -10.29 6.75
CA ASN A 46 -1.21 -8.86 7.02
C ASN A 46 -0.28 -8.51 8.18
N PRO A 47 0.59 -7.48 8.07
CA PRO A 47 1.45 -7.05 9.18
C PRO A 47 0.66 -6.50 10.37
N ASP A 48 -0.57 -6.01 10.18
CA ASP A 48 -1.38 -5.43 11.25
C ASP A 48 -1.68 -6.41 12.37
N LYS A 49 -1.81 -7.72 12.08
CA LYS A 49 -1.96 -8.77 13.10
C LYS A 49 -0.87 -8.76 14.18
N TYR A 50 0.35 -8.32 13.83
CA TYR A 50 1.48 -8.24 14.76
C TYR A 50 1.56 -6.89 15.48
N VAL A 51 0.99 -5.84 14.87
CA VAL A 51 1.04 -4.48 15.41
C VAL A 51 -0.08 -4.23 16.40
N GLU A 52 -1.23 -4.88 16.20
CA GLU A 52 -2.43 -4.74 17.01
C GLU A 52 -2.47 -5.71 18.21
N ASP A 53 -1.68 -6.78 18.19
CA ASP A 53 -1.54 -7.73 19.30
C ASP A 53 -0.62 -7.11 20.38
N GLU A 54 -1.22 -6.74 21.52
CA GLU A 54 -0.52 -6.10 22.65
C GLU A 54 0.56 -6.98 23.26
N ASP A 55 0.41 -8.29 23.21
CA ASP A 55 1.37 -9.27 23.73
C ASP A 55 2.49 -9.59 22.75
N HIS A 56 2.38 -9.14 21.49
CA HIS A 56 3.37 -9.45 20.46
C HIS A 56 4.59 -8.54 20.54
N PRO A 57 5.85 -9.07 20.37
CA PRO A 57 7.09 -8.27 20.39
C PRO A 57 7.14 -7.14 19.35
N PHE A 58 6.25 -7.14 18.36
CA PHE A 58 6.16 -6.12 17.32
C PHE A 58 4.95 -5.19 17.50
N HIS A 59 4.28 -5.26 18.68
CA HIS A 59 3.23 -4.32 19.01
C HIS A 59 3.69 -2.87 18.76
N ASN A 60 2.85 -2.08 18.08
CA ASN A 60 3.16 -0.70 17.66
C ASN A 60 4.43 -0.53 16.81
N ASN A 61 4.97 -1.60 16.19
CA ASN A 61 6.18 -1.56 15.36
C ASN A 61 5.92 -2.10 13.95
N LEU A 62 5.25 -1.29 13.12
CA LEU A 62 4.90 -1.65 11.75
C LEU A 62 6.12 -2.06 10.89
N ALA A 63 7.29 -1.44 11.11
CA ALA A 63 8.48 -1.77 10.32
C ALA A 63 8.95 -3.20 10.57
N ARG A 64 8.94 -3.66 11.84
CA ARG A 64 9.29 -5.04 12.21
C ARG A 64 8.20 -6.01 11.78
N ALA A 65 6.93 -5.65 11.96
CA ALA A 65 5.81 -6.46 11.51
C ALA A 65 5.83 -6.69 9.99
N SER A 66 6.06 -5.64 9.21
CA SER A 66 6.22 -5.76 7.75
C SER A 66 7.45 -6.58 7.35
N ALA A 67 8.55 -6.50 8.11
CA ALA A 67 9.72 -7.35 7.87
C ALA A 67 9.42 -8.82 8.16
N GLN A 68 8.67 -9.12 9.22
CA GLN A 68 8.23 -10.49 9.55
C GLN A 68 7.38 -11.07 8.41
N VAL A 69 6.40 -10.32 7.91
CA VAL A 69 5.56 -10.74 6.77
C VAL A 69 6.40 -11.00 5.53
N ASP A 70 7.28 -10.06 5.17
CA ASP A 70 8.09 -10.15 3.95
C ASP A 70 9.15 -11.24 4.00
N ASP A 71 9.83 -11.39 5.15
CA ASP A 71 11.00 -12.27 5.28
C ASP A 71 10.62 -13.69 5.77
N LYS A 72 9.41 -13.91 6.30
CA LYS A 72 8.98 -15.20 6.84
C LYS A 72 7.61 -15.67 6.38
N ASP A 73 6.52 -14.88 6.63
CA ASP A 73 5.16 -15.39 6.44
C ASP A 73 4.86 -15.67 4.96
N VAL A 74 5.19 -14.72 4.07
CA VAL A 74 5.00 -14.90 2.62
C VAL A 74 5.89 -16.03 2.08
N PRO A 75 7.21 -16.08 2.34
CA PRO A 75 8.03 -17.23 1.95
C PRO A 75 7.54 -18.58 2.50
N GLN A 76 7.03 -18.62 3.73
CA GLN A 76 6.46 -19.85 4.30
C GLN A 76 5.17 -20.28 3.57
N ALA A 77 4.28 -19.34 3.25
CA ALA A 77 3.08 -19.63 2.46
C ALA A 77 3.45 -20.13 1.06
N MET A 78 4.45 -19.48 0.43
CA MET A 78 4.96 -19.88 -0.89
C MET A 78 5.57 -21.28 -0.88
N SER A 79 6.42 -21.60 0.10
CA SER A 79 7.02 -22.93 0.21
C SER A 79 5.99 -24.03 0.48
N GLY A 80 4.91 -23.69 1.17
CA GLY A 80 3.77 -24.59 1.42
C GLY A 80 2.76 -24.67 0.29
N LYS A 81 2.96 -23.95 -0.82
CA LYS A 81 1.98 -23.83 -1.95
C LYS A 81 0.58 -23.50 -1.44
N LYS A 82 0.45 -22.60 -0.47
CA LYS A 82 -0.84 -22.19 0.10
C LYS A 82 -1.50 -21.12 -0.75
N ASN A 83 -2.83 -21.10 -0.78
CA ASN A 83 -3.59 -19.95 -1.25
C ASN A 83 -3.61 -18.87 -0.18
N PHE A 84 -3.36 -17.60 -0.53
CA PHE A 84 -3.37 -16.52 0.45
C PHE A 84 -3.72 -15.15 -0.15
N ILE A 85 -4.21 -14.28 0.72
CA ILE A 85 -4.39 -12.84 0.47
C ILE A 85 -3.21 -12.13 1.11
N TRP A 86 -2.44 -11.39 0.33
CA TRP A 86 -1.34 -10.60 0.84
C TRP A 86 -1.74 -9.12 0.91
N ASP A 87 -2.02 -8.60 2.10
CA ASP A 87 -2.23 -7.17 2.31
C ASP A 87 -0.88 -6.45 2.40
N THR A 88 -0.56 -5.69 1.38
CA THR A 88 0.70 -4.95 1.25
C THR A 88 0.46 -3.57 0.64
N THR A 89 1.40 -2.66 0.82
CA THR A 89 1.34 -1.39 0.08
C THR A 89 1.65 -1.55 -1.40
N ALA A 90 2.42 -2.58 -1.78
CA ALA A 90 2.96 -2.73 -3.14
C ALA A 90 3.81 -1.52 -3.61
N SER A 91 4.34 -0.73 -2.68
CA SER A 91 5.13 0.48 -2.98
C SER A 91 6.53 0.17 -3.55
N ASN A 92 7.00 -1.07 -3.41
CA ASN A 92 8.27 -1.52 -3.98
C ASN A 92 8.02 -2.66 -4.97
N ALA A 93 8.06 -2.34 -6.26
CA ALA A 93 7.80 -3.30 -7.32
C ALA A 93 8.80 -4.48 -7.31
N ASN A 94 10.06 -4.26 -6.95
CA ASN A 94 11.06 -5.33 -6.89
C ASN A 94 10.74 -6.42 -5.86
N LYS A 95 10.02 -6.07 -4.79
CA LYS A 95 9.51 -7.05 -3.82
C LYS A 95 8.53 -8.04 -4.46
N LEU A 96 7.75 -7.59 -5.45
CA LEU A 96 6.69 -8.37 -6.09
C LEU A 96 7.16 -9.05 -7.37
N PHE A 97 7.98 -8.38 -8.18
CA PHE A 97 8.50 -8.91 -9.44
C PHE A 97 9.78 -9.73 -9.32
N GLY A 98 10.42 -9.69 -8.15
CA GLY A 98 11.77 -10.22 -7.94
C GLY A 98 12.84 -9.17 -8.25
N GLY A 99 14.03 -9.38 -7.69
CA GLY A 99 15.17 -8.48 -7.77
C GLY A 99 15.66 -8.05 -6.40
N THR A 100 16.43 -6.97 -6.32
CA THR A 100 17.01 -6.52 -5.06
C THR A 100 15.99 -5.77 -4.19
N TYR A 101 15.68 -6.32 -3.03
CA TYR A 101 14.88 -5.69 -2.00
C TYR A 101 15.55 -5.79 -0.64
N ARG A 102 15.66 -4.68 0.11
CA ARG A 102 16.37 -4.62 1.40
C ARG A 102 17.79 -5.21 1.35
N ARG A 103 18.52 -4.98 0.24
CA ARG A 103 19.89 -5.49 -0.03
C ARG A 103 20.01 -7.03 -0.13
N LYS A 104 18.88 -7.71 -0.37
CA LYS A 104 18.82 -9.14 -0.65
C LYS A 104 18.16 -9.36 -2.00
N GLU A 105 18.58 -10.40 -2.72
CA GLU A 105 17.82 -10.88 -3.86
C GLU A 105 16.55 -11.57 -3.35
N VAL A 106 15.40 -11.21 -3.92
CA VAL A 106 14.10 -11.81 -3.58
C VAL A 106 13.46 -12.40 -4.83
N GLU A 107 12.86 -13.55 -4.66
CA GLU A 107 12.01 -14.15 -5.68
C GLU A 107 10.64 -13.47 -5.64
N GLY A 108 10.22 -12.91 -6.79
CA GLY A 108 8.97 -12.18 -6.87
C GLY A 108 7.78 -13.09 -7.07
N ILE A 109 6.74 -12.94 -6.27
CA ILE A 109 5.51 -13.72 -6.36
C ILE A 109 4.80 -13.56 -7.72
N LEU A 110 4.87 -12.37 -8.33
CA LEU A 110 4.22 -12.08 -9.61
C LEU A 110 4.78 -12.89 -10.80
N LYS A 111 5.99 -13.43 -10.67
CA LYS A 111 6.66 -14.25 -11.71
C LYS A 111 6.91 -15.67 -11.25
N HIS A 112 6.42 -16.03 -10.06
CA HIS A 112 6.66 -17.34 -9.49
C HIS A 112 5.85 -18.43 -10.22
N PRO A 113 6.50 -19.47 -10.79
CA PRO A 113 5.83 -20.42 -11.68
C PRO A 113 4.75 -21.27 -11.00
N ALA A 114 4.82 -21.44 -9.67
CA ALA A 114 3.86 -22.22 -8.89
C ALA A 114 2.64 -21.42 -8.45
N TYR A 115 2.52 -20.13 -8.83
CA TYR A 115 1.43 -19.25 -8.41
C TYR A 115 0.73 -18.59 -9.59
N ASP A 116 -0.60 -18.60 -9.54
CA ASP A 116 -1.42 -17.64 -10.26
C ASP A 116 -1.67 -16.43 -9.35
N THR A 117 -1.61 -15.24 -9.93
CA THR A 117 -1.65 -13.99 -9.15
C THR A 117 -2.75 -13.09 -9.66
N LEU A 118 -3.57 -12.58 -8.74
CA LEU A 118 -4.50 -11.48 -8.95
C LEU A 118 -4.06 -10.29 -8.07
N MET A 119 -3.86 -9.12 -8.65
CA MET A 119 -3.62 -7.89 -7.89
C MET A 119 -4.88 -7.03 -7.90
N VAL A 120 -5.37 -6.71 -6.71
CA VAL A 120 -6.40 -5.69 -6.50
C VAL A 120 -5.74 -4.44 -5.94
N MET A 121 -5.60 -3.42 -6.77
CA MET A 121 -5.01 -2.15 -6.37
C MET A 121 -6.12 -1.19 -5.93
N VAL A 122 -6.15 -0.92 -4.64
CA VAL A 122 -7.12 -0.02 -4.02
C VAL A 122 -6.59 1.39 -4.09
N TYR A 123 -7.21 2.23 -4.90
CA TYR A 123 -6.92 3.64 -5.01
C TYR A 123 -7.81 4.45 -4.07
N ALA A 124 -7.22 5.42 -3.38
CA ALA A 124 -7.93 6.54 -2.79
C ALA A 124 -7.22 7.83 -3.21
N HIS A 125 -8.00 8.87 -3.47
CA HIS A 125 -7.49 10.20 -3.74
C HIS A 125 -6.43 10.59 -2.69
N PRO A 126 -5.32 11.26 -3.03
CA PRO A 126 -4.22 11.49 -2.10
C PRO A 126 -4.63 12.21 -0.82
N ILE A 127 -5.51 13.22 -0.92
CA ILE A 127 -6.02 13.91 0.28
C ILE A 127 -6.94 13.02 1.11
N VAL A 128 -7.73 12.16 0.49
CA VAL A 128 -8.59 11.18 1.19
C VAL A 128 -7.72 10.18 1.96
N SER A 129 -6.68 9.64 1.33
CA SER A 129 -5.69 8.77 2.00
C SER A 129 -5.03 9.47 3.18
N PHE A 130 -4.66 10.74 3.00
CA PHE A 130 -4.01 11.57 4.03
C PHE A 130 -4.94 11.79 5.22
N LEU A 131 -6.15 12.30 5.00
CA LEU A 131 -7.12 12.60 6.05
C LEU A 131 -7.62 11.35 6.77
N ARG A 132 -7.94 10.27 6.05
CA ARG A 132 -8.33 8.99 6.65
C ARG A 132 -7.24 8.45 7.58
N ASN A 133 -5.96 8.57 7.18
CA ASN A 133 -4.86 8.14 8.02
C ASN A 133 -4.79 8.93 9.34
N PHE A 134 -5.04 10.23 9.33
CA PHE A 134 -4.97 11.07 10.52
C PHE A 134 -6.24 11.06 11.38
N ASN A 135 -7.35 10.53 10.85
CA ASN A 135 -8.59 10.35 11.63
C ASN A 135 -8.66 9.00 12.35
N ARG A 136 -7.77 8.06 12.05
CA ARG A 136 -7.71 6.76 12.75
C ARG A 136 -6.77 6.81 13.96
N GLU A 137 -6.94 5.87 14.88
CA GLU A 137 -6.16 5.77 16.12
C GLU A 137 -4.67 5.58 15.82
N ARG A 138 -4.32 4.57 15.04
CA ARG A 138 -2.94 4.32 14.60
C ARG A 138 -2.61 5.13 13.34
N LYS A 139 -1.69 6.06 13.48
CA LYS A 139 -1.29 6.99 12.41
C LYS A 139 0.03 6.58 11.76
N VAL A 140 0.10 6.71 10.44
CA VAL A 140 1.36 6.69 9.70
C VAL A 140 1.89 8.12 9.60
N PRO A 141 3.20 8.39 9.77
CA PRO A 141 3.74 9.74 9.58
C PRO A 141 3.38 10.32 8.21
N LYS A 142 3.11 11.63 8.15
CA LYS A 142 2.66 12.32 6.92
C LYS A 142 3.53 12.04 5.68
N ILE A 143 4.86 12.01 5.87
CA ILE A 143 5.79 11.66 4.81
C ILE A 143 5.59 10.21 4.32
N GLY A 144 5.28 9.29 5.23
CA GLY A 144 5.00 7.88 4.91
C GLY A 144 3.72 7.72 4.10
N VAL A 145 2.69 8.51 4.38
CA VAL A 145 1.44 8.48 3.62
C VAL A 145 1.67 8.89 2.17
N LEU A 146 2.29 10.06 1.94
CA LEU A 146 2.58 10.56 0.59
C LEU A 146 3.59 9.68 -0.15
N ASN A 147 4.64 9.23 0.54
CA ASN A 147 5.63 8.34 -0.05
C ASN A 147 5.02 7.00 -0.50
N THR A 148 4.15 6.40 0.29
CA THR A 148 3.47 5.16 -0.13
C THR A 148 2.50 5.42 -1.27
N TRP A 149 1.75 6.53 -1.27
CA TRP A 149 0.87 6.92 -2.36
C TRP A 149 1.65 7.07 -3.67
N ASN A 150 2.69 7.91 -3.68
CA ASN A 150 3.54 8.17 -4.85
C ASN A 150 4.15 6.88 -5.43
N ASN A 151 4.69 6.02 -4.56
CA ASN A 151 5.38 4.81 -5.01
C ASN A 151 4.40 3.70 -5.45
N VAL A 152 3.23 3.59 -4.85
CA VAL A 152 2.22 2.61 -5.25
C VAL A 152 1.68 2.95 -6.63
N TYR A 153 1.12 4.15 -6.76
CA TYR A 153 0.41 4.53 -7.98
C TYR A 153 1.35 4.98 -9.10
N GLY A 154 2.56 5.46 -8.78
CA GLY A 154 3.63 5.66 -9.77
C GLY A 154 4.11 4.38 -10.47
N ASN A 155 3.81 3.20 -9.89
CA ASN A 155 4.10 1.91 -10.52
C ASN A 155 2.92 1.31 -11.31
N ILE A 156 1.78 1.99 -11.44
CA ILE A 156 0.55 1.45 -12.04
C ILE A 156 0.78 0.93 -13.46
N ASN A 157 1.52 1.68 -14.29
CA ASN A 157 1.83 1.26 -15.67
C ASN A 157 2.65 -0.03 -15.71
N ARG A 158 3.58 -0.19 -14.78
CA ARG A 158 4.38 -1.43 -14.68
C ARG A 158 3.49 -2.61 -14.27
N TYR A 159 2.61 -2.42 -13.30
CA TYR A 159 1.67 -3.47 -12.91
C TYR A 159 0.70 -3.80 -14.03
N LYS A 160 0.18 -2.80 -14.75
CA LYS A 160 -0.72 -2.99 -15.90
C LYS A 160 -0.05 -3.79 -17.02
N SER A 161 1.19 -3.45 -17.37
CA SER A 161 1.92 -4.14 -18.45
C SER A 161 2.29 -5.59 -18.11
N GLU A 162 2.53 -5.91 -16.84
CA GLU A 162 2.98 -7.24 -16.41
C GLU A 162 1.81 -8.17 -16.04
N LEU A 163 0.70 -7.63 -15.54
CA LEU A 163 -0.44 -8.41 -15.04
C LEU A 163 -1.62 -8.45 -16.01
N GLY A 164 -1.74 -7.48 -16.92
CA GLY A 164 -2.87 -7.39 -17.84
C GLY A 164 -4.21 -7.50 -17.11
N ASP A 165 -5.04 -8.48 -17.50
CA ASP A 165 -6.36 -8.74 -16.92
C ASP A 165 -6.33 -9.20 -15.45
N ASN A 166 -5.16 -9.53 -14.92
CA ASN A 166 -4.98 -9.89 -13.51
C ASN A 166 -4.66 -8.68 -12.62
N LEU A 167 -4.72 -7.46 -13.14
CA LEU A 167 -4.75 -6.23 -12.38
C LEU A 167 -6.18 -5.68 -12.35
N VAL A 168 -6.73 -5.48 -11.17
CA VAL A 168 -8.00 -4.79 -10.96
C VAL A 168 -7.72 -3.50 -10.20
N LEU A 169 -8.20 -2.37 -10.71
CA LEU A 169 -8.12 -1.07 -10.05
C LEU A 169 -9.47 -0.79 -9.39
N TYR A 170 -9.47 -0.59 -8.08
CA TYR A 170 -10.65 -0.26 -7.31
C TYR A 170 -10.50 1.15 -6.72
N GLN A 171 -11.43 2.03 -7.03
CA GLN A 171 -11.45 3.37 -6.48
C GLN A 171 -12.31 3.41 -5.22
N SER A 172 -11.71 3.74 -4.08
CA SER A 172 -12.46 3.91 -2.84
C SER A 172 -13.15 5.26 -2.80
N ASP A 173 -14.41 5.25 -2.35
CA ASP A 173 -15.23 6.44 -2.23
C ASP A 173 -14.58 7.54 -1.36
N ALA A 174 -14.70 8.79 -1.76
CA ALA A 174 -14.31 9.96 -0.97
C ALA A 174 -15.27 10.20 0.20
N GLY A 175 -16.53 9.79 0.08
CA GLY A 175 -17.57 9.99 1.09
C GLY A 175 -17.79 11.49 1.40
N ASP A 176 -17.72 11.81 2.70
CA ASP A 176 -17.86 13.17 3.24
C ASP A 176 -16.63 14.08 3.05
N LEU A 177 -15.57 13.58 2.39
CA LEU A 177 -14.34 14.32 2.13
C LEU A 177 -14.31 15.02 0.75
N GLN A 178 -15.45 15.08 0.03
CA GLN A 178 -15.49 15.63 -1.33
C GLN A 178 -15.07 17.10 -1.39
N ASP A 179 -15.43 17.91 -0.40
CA ASP A 179 -15.02 19.32 -0.35
C ASP A 179 -13.50 19.48 -0.26
N GLU A 180 -12.80 18.58 0.46
CA GLU A 180 -11.35 18.60 0.54
C GLU A 180 -10.68 18.06 -0.75
N VAL A 181 -11.33 17.13 -1.43
CA VAL A 181 -10.91 16.66 -2.76
C VAL A 181 -10.96 17.83 -3.76
N ASP A 182 -12.03 18.61 -3.76
CA ASP A 182 -12.21 19.76 -4.68
C ASP A 182 -11.17 20.86 -4.42
N LYS A 183 -10.89 21.17 -3.15
CA LYS A 183 -9.81 22.10 -2.76
C LYS A 183 -8.43 21.61 -3.23
N PHE A 184 -8.15 20.32 -3.00
CA PHE A 184 -6.89 19.71 -3.44
C PHE A 184 -6.76 19.77 -4.96
N ASN A 185 -7.80 19.39 -5.71
CA ASN A 185 -7.80 19.41 -7.17
C ASN A 185 -7.58 20.82 -7.74
N SER A 186 -8.20 21.83 -7.10
CA SER A 186 -7.96 23.23 -7.45
C SER A 186 -6.50 23.64 -7.21
N ALA A 187 -5.91 23.25 -6.09
CA ALA A 187 -4.50 23.52 -5.80
C ALA A 187 -3.56 22.78 -6.78
N ALA A 188 -3.86 21.51 -7.07
CA ALA A 188 -3.07 20.69 -8.01
C ALA A 188 -3.08 21.29 -9.43
N SER A 189 -4.23 21.76 -9.91
CA SER A 189 -4.36 22.40 -11.25
C SER A 189 -3.59 23.70 -11.38
N GLN A 190 -3.24 24.34 -10.26
CA GLN A 190 -2.47 25.59 -10.20
C GLN A 190 -1.02 25.40 -9.77
N SER A 191 -0.54 24.15 -9.63
CA SER A 191 0.79 23.80 -9.09
C SER A 191 1.04 24.42 -7.69
N LYS A 192 0.03 24.32 -6.80
CA LYS A 192 0.02 24.90 -5.45
C LYS A 192 -0.19 23.86 -4.33
N LEU A 193 0.10 22.59 -4.58
CA LEU A 193 -0.07 21.55 -3.56
C LEU A 193 0.78 21.79 -2.32
N LYS A 194 1.95 22.40 -2.47
CA LYS A 194 2.77 22.75 -1.32
C LYS A 194 2.08 23.76 -0.40
N GLU A 195 1.53 24.84 -0.95
CA GLU A 195 0.78 25.85 -0.20
C GLU A 195 -0.43 25.18 0.48
N TYR A 196 -1.18 24.38 -0.26
CA TYR A 196 -2.33 23.64 0.27
C TYR A 196 -1.99 22.77 1.48
N PHE A 197 -0.89 21.98 1.42
CA PHE A 197 -0.49 21.15 2.55
C PHE A 197 0.08 21.96 3.73
N GLU A 198 0.76 23.07 3.47
CA GLU A 198 1.23 23.98 4.50
C GLU A 198 0.05 24.59 5.28
N ASP A 199 -0.98 25.07 4.58
CA ASP A 199 -2.21 25.62 5.17
C ASP A 199 -3.00 24.55 5.92
N LEU A 200 -3.17 23.35 5.36
CA LEU A 200 -3.84 22.24 6.02
C LEU A 200 -3.14 21.87 7.34
N ILE A 201 -1.81 21.79 7.34
CA ILE A 201 -1.02 21.46 8.53
C ILE A 201 -1.08 22.60 9.56
N ALA A 202 -1.13 23.87 9.12
CA ALA A 202 -1.23 25.02 10.00
C ALA A 202 -2.56 25.07 10.77
N GLN A 203 -3.65 24.55 10.20
CA GLN A 203 -4.97 24.48 10.86
C GLN A 203 -4.95 23.55 12.09
N ASP A 204 -4.25 22.43 12.04
CA ASP A 204 -4.10 21.49 13.16
C ASP A 204 -2.70 20.84 13.18
N PRO A 205 -1.66 21.57 13.67
CA PRO A 205 -0.31 21.06 13.68
C PRO A 205 -0.12 19.80 14.53
N ASN A 206 -0.97 19.58 15.54
CA ASN A 206 -0.88 18.40 16.40
C ASN A 206 -1.45 17.17 15.71
N LYS A 207 -2.55 17.31 14.97
CA LYS A 207 -3.17 16.23 14.20
C LYS A 207 -2.21 15.68 13.15
N TYR A 208 -1.48 16.55 12.45
CA TYR A 208 -0.57 16.16 11.36
C TYR A 208 0.89 16.01 11.79
N ALA A 209 1.17 16.11 13.09
CA ALA A 209 2.50 15.81 13.62
C ALA A 209 2.79 14.31 13.52
N SER A 210 4.07 13.97 13.36
CA SER A 210 4.52 12.58 13.49
C SER A 210 4.22 12.06 14.89
N THR A 211 3.62 10.87 15.00
CA THR A 211 3.37 10.17 16.29
C THR A 211 4.64 9.84 17.06
N PHE A 212 5.82 10.05 16.48
CA PHE A 212 7.13 9.77 17.09
C PHE A 212 7.80 11.00 17.71
N ARG A 213 7.06 12.08 18.00
CA ARG A 213 7.62 13.21 18.75
C ARG A 213 7.92 12.79 20.19
N LYS A 214 9.12 12.29 20.44
CA LYS A 214 9.67 12.27 21.80
C LYS A 214 9.78 13.72 22.29
N SER A 215 9.37 13.97 23.53
CA SER A 215 9.51 15.26 24.19
C SER A 215 10.95 15.78 24.06
N ASP A 216 11.11 17.09 23.87
CA ASP A 216 12.42 17.74 23.88
C ASP A 216 12.92 18.02 25.31
N LYS A 217 12.07 17.75 26.33
CA LYS A 217 12.43 17.93 27.73
C LYS A 217 13.58 17.01 28.13
N GLY A 218 14.66 17.58 28.65
CA GLY A 218 15.80 16.83 29.18
C GLY A 218 16.87 16.49 28.18
N LEU A 219 16.78 16.97 26.94
CA LEU A 219 17.82 16.77 25.93
C LEU A 219 18.97 17.76 26.10
N SER A 220 20.20 17.32 25.87
CA SER A 220 21.38 18.19 25.79
C SER A 220 21.32 19.10 24.56
N PRO A 221 22.08 20.21 24.52
CA PRO A 221 22.17 21.10 23.37
C PRO A 221 22.58 20.38 22.09
N GLU A 222 23.45 19.36 22.17
CA GLU A 222 23.92 18.56 21.04
C GLU A 222 22.79 17.65 20.51
N GLU A 223 22.03 17.01 21.39
CA GLU A 223 20.87 16.19 21.02
C GLU A 223 19.75 17.04 20.40
N LEU A 224 19.54 18.26 20.91
CA LEU A 224 18.60 19.23 20.35
C LEU A 224 19.00 19.62 18.91
N ALA A 225 20.26 19.98 18.70
CA ALA A 225 20.78 20.32 17.37
C ALA A 225 20.65 19.16 16.38
N LYS A 226 20.93 17.91 16.83
CA LYS A 226 20.74 16.72 16.02
C LYS A 226 19.27 16.49 15.65
N LYS A 227 18.36 16.70 16.59
CA LYS A 227 16.91 16.61 16.37
C LYS A 227 16.43 17.68 15.39
N GLU A 228 16.91 18.90 15.51
CA GLU A 228 16.55 20.00 14.63
C GLU A 228 16.99 19.73 13.17
N LYS A 229 18.22 19.29 12.98
CA LYS A 229 18.69 18.82 11.66
C LYS A 229 17.84 17.68 11.09
N GLN A 230 17.38 16.76 11.94
CA GLN A 230 16.49 15.69 11.50
C GLN A 230 15.09 16.20 11.13
N ARG A 231 14.58 17.21 11.83
CA ARG A 231 13.30 17.89 11.51
C ARG A 231 13.37 18.60 10.15
N GLU A 232 14.45 19.35 9.91
CA GLU A 232 14.68 20.02 8.62
C GLU A 232 14.74 19.00 7.47
N LYS A 233 15.52 17.93 7.65
CA LYS A 233 15.58 16.85 6.65
C LYS A 233 14.20 16.21 6.39
N SER A 234 13.41 16.02 7.46
CA SER A 234 12.04 15.46 7.31
C SER A 234 11.09 16.43 6.60
N LYS A 235 11.26 17.75 6.84
CA LYS A 235 10.51 18.78 6.11
C LYS A 235 10.87 18.80 4.63
N GLU A 236 12.15 18.76 4.31
CA GLU A 236 12.64 18.68 2.94
C GLU A 236 12.11 17.43 2.23
N GLN A 237 12.21 16.27 2.86
CA GLN A 237 11.67 15.02 2.33
C GLN A 237 10.16 15.09 2.09
N PHE A 238 9.40 15.73 2.99
CA PHE A 238 7.96 15.91 2.82
C PHE A 238 7.64 16.82 1.62
N ASN A 239 8.36 17.94 1.47
CA ASN A 239 8.22 18.81 0.32
C ASN A 239 8.54 18.09 -1.00
N ASN A 240 9.59 17.25 -1.02
CA ASN A 240 9.92 16.44 -2.19
C ASN A 240 8.79 15.44 -2.54
N GLN A 241 8.10 14.86 -1.53
CA GLN A 241 6.95 13.98 -1.78
C GLN A 241 5.75 14.76 -2.32
N ILE A 242 5.54 16.01 -1.89
CA ILE A 242 4.49 16.87 -2.45
C ILE A 242 4.80 17.21 -3.92
N GLN A 243 6.04 17.57 -4.22
CA GLN A 243 6.44 17.85 -5.59
C GLN A 243 6.26 16.63 -6.50
N GLN A 244 6.70 15.46 -6.05
CA GLN A 244 6.49 14.21 -6.80
C GLN A 244 5.01 13.91 -7.01
N LEU A 245 4.17 14.17 -6.00
CA LEU A 245 2.71 14.04 -6.12
C LEU A 245 2.16 15.00 -7.17
N GLU A 246 2.55 16.28 -7.14
CA GLU A 246 2.13 17.30 -8.08
C GLU A 246 2.46 16.92 -9.52
N ASP A 247 3.70 16.43 -9.76
CA ASP A 247 4.19 16.04 -11.08
C ASP A 247 3.43 14.85 -11.70
N GLN A 248 2.91 13.92 -10.89
CA GLN A 248 2.32 12.67 -11.40
C GLN A 248 0.80 12.55 -11.20
N PHE A 249 0.19 13.43 -10.37
CA PHE A 249 -1.20 13.29 -9.94
C PHE A 249 -2.19 13.21 -11.10
N SER A 250 -2.13 14.16 -12.03
CA SER A 250 -3.07 14.22 -13.16
C SER A 250 -3.01 12.97 -14.04
N THR A 251 -1.80 12.44 -14.27
CA THR A 251 -1.61 11.23 -15.06
C THR A 251 -2.18 10.00 -14.36
N ILE A 252 -1.93 9.87 -13.05
CA ILE A 252 -2.46 8.76 -12.25
C ILE A 252 -3.99 8.84 -12.17
N GLN A 253 -4.55 10.03 -11.89
CA GLN A 253 -5.99 10.23 -11.79
C GLN A 253 -6.70 9.84 -13.10
N SER A 254 -6.20 10.27 -14.23
CA SER A 254 -6.75 9.90 -15.54
C SER A 254 -6.78 8.38 -15.77
N GLN A 255 -5.75 7.66 -15.34
CA GLN A 255 -5.71 6.19 -15.45
C GLN A 255 -6.72 5.50 -14.52
N ILE A 256 -6.92 6.07 -13.33
CA ILE A 256 -7.91 5.53 -12.37
C ILE A 256 -9.33 5.76 -12.88
N ASP A 257 -9.61 6.95 -13.41
CA ASP A 257 -10.94 7.29 -13.95
C ASP A 257 -11.31 6.39 -15.15
N GLU A 258 -10.31 5.98 -15.95
CA GLU A 258 -10.51 5.07 -17.08
C GLU A 258 -10.75 3.61 -16.67
N LEU A 259 -10.14 3.15 -15.58
CA LEU A 259 -9.98 1.72 -15.26
C LEU A 259 -10.64 1.30 -13.93
N GLY A 260 -11.28 2.24 -13.23
CA GLY A 260 -11.86 1.99 -11.90
C GLY A 260 -12.99 0.97 -11.94
N ALA A 261 -12.85 -0.11 -11.17
CA ALA A 261 -13.87 -1.15 -11.01
C ALA A 261 -14.78 -0.87 -9.81
N SER A 262 -16.05 -1.29 -9.90
CA SER A 262 -17.01 -1.27 -8.79
C SER A 262 -16.73 -2.38 -7.76
N ASP A 263 -17.38 -2.30 -6.59
CA ASP A 263 -17.34 -3.34 -5.57
C ASP A 263 -17.74 -4.72 -6.13
N GLU A 264 -18.83 -4.76 -6.90
CA GLU A 264 -19.39 -5.98 -7.49
C GLU A 264 -18.42 -6.61 -8.48
N GLU A 265 -17.77 -5.79 -9.31
CA GLU A 265 -16.79 -6.25 -10.29
C GLU A 265 -15.56 -6.83 -9.61
N VAL A 266 -15.02 -6.16 -8.57
CA VAL A 266 -13.90 -6.68 -7.79
C VAL A 266 -14.25 -8.00 -7.12
N ILE A 267 -15.40 -8.08 -6.44
CA ILE A 267 -15.86 -9.29 -5.74
C ILE A 267 -16.06 -10.44 -6.74
N SER A 268 -16.67 -10.15 -7.89
CA SER A 268 -16.87 -11.13 -8.97
C SER A 268 -15.54 -11.66 -9.52
N LYS A 269 -14.59 -10.76 -9.77
CA LYS A 269 -13.25 -11.12 -10.26
C LYS A 269 -12.48 -11.96 -9.24
N VAL A 270 -12.52 -11.59 -7.97
CA VAL A 270 -11.90 -12.36 -6.86
C VAL A 270 -12.49 -13.77 -6.77
N LYS A 271 -13.83 -13.91 -6.83
CA LYS A 271 -14.50 -15.21 -6.80
C LYS A 271 -14.12 -16.06 -8.01
N SER A 272 -14.16 -15.49 -9.21
CA SER A 272 -13.77 -16.18 -10.44
C SER A 272 -12.31 -16.63 -10.43
N PHE A 273 -11.42 -15.81 -9.89
CA PHE A 273 -10.01 -16.16 -9.75
C PHE A 273 -9.79 -17.26 -8.71
N ALA A 274 -10.53 -17.28 -7.61
CA ALA A 274 -10.37 -18.26 -6.53
C ALA A 274 -10.85 -19.67 -6.92
N ASN A 275 -11.86 -19.78 -7.79
CA ASN A 275 -12.37 -21.05 -8.33
C ASN A 275 -11.48 -21.60 -9.46
#